data_df7467f6f2805da0e0e3424c6c218d9a
#
_entry.id   df7467f6f2805da0e0e3424c6c218d9a
#
_cell.length_a   1.000
_cell.length_b   1.000
_cell.length_c   1.000
_cell.angle_alpha   90.00
_cell.angle_beta   90.00
_cell.angle_gamma   90.00
#
_symmetry.space_group_name_H-M   'P 1'
#
loop_
_entity.id
_entity.type
_entity.pdbx_description
1 polymer ?
#
loop_
_entity_poly.entity_id
_entity_poly.type
_entity_poly.pdbx_seq_one_letter_code
_entity_poly.pdbx_strand_id
1 'polypeptide(L)'
;SVAKQDEKGSAVADKIISIGKSKLGSPYVFGSTGPYSFDCSGFTSYVFRKFGISLPHSSAAQARYGRPVSRSEAKPGDLVVMPGHVGIYAGNGMVTHAPKPGQSVTTVPLWTGASFRRLI
;
A
#
# COMPACT_ATOMS: atom_id res chain seq x y z
N SER A 1 -4.24 5.87 -26.31
CA SER A 1 -3.37 7.05 -26.19
C SER A 1 -2.77 7.15 -24.80
N VAL A 2 -1.71 7.91 -24.67
CA VAL A 2 -1.05 8.13 -23.37
C VAL A 2 -2.02 8.72 -22.36
N ALA A 3 -2.86 9.67 -22.77
CA ALA A 3 -3.85 10.29 -21.90
C ALA A 3 -4.85 9.27 -21.32
N LYS A 4 -5.30 8.33 -22.14
CA LYS A 4 -6.23 7.27 -21.67
C LYS A 4 -5.54 6.30 -20.72
N GLN A 5 -4.26 6.00 -20.93
CA GLN A 5 -3.48 5.16 -20.03
C GLN A 5 -3.30 5.85 -18.67
N ASP A 6 -3.03 7.15 -18.68
CA ASP A 6 -2.88 7.95 -17.46
C ASP A 6 -4.21 8.03 -16.71
N GLU A 7 -5.33 8.22 -17.42
CA GLU A 7 -6.66 8.22 -16.82
C GLU A 7 -7.00 6.88 -16.16
N LYS A 8 -6.70 5.77 -16.85
CA LYS A 8 -6.91 4.43 -16.29
C LYS A 8 -6.04 4.20 -15.06
N GLY A 9 -4.76 4.58 -15.13
CA GLY A 9 -3.84 4.47 -14.00
C GLY A 9 -4.31 5.28 -12.81
N SER A 10 -4.78 6.51 -13.02
CA SER A 10 -5.33 7.36 -11.97
C SER A 10 -6.59 6.77 -11.36
N ALA A 11 -7.51 6.24 -12.18
CA ALA A 11 -8.74 5.63 -11.68
C ALA A 11 -8.44 4.38 -10.82
N VAL A 12 -7.47 3.58 -11.24
CA VAL A 12 -7.02 2.41 -10.48
C VAL A 12 -6.39 2.83 -9.16
N ALA A 13 -5.49 3.81 -9.21
CA ALA A 13 -4.84 4.36 -8.02
C ALA A 13 -5.87 4.92 -7.03
N ASP A 14 -6.87 5.64 -7.51
CA ASP A 14 -7.95 6.19 -6.69
C ASP A 14 -8.73 5.08 -5.98
N LYS A 15 -9.00 3.96 -6.65
CA LYS A 15 -9.67 2.82 -6.03
C LYS A 15 -8.82 2.18 -4.93
N ILE A 16 -7.54 1.99 -5.17
CA ILE A 16 -6.61 1.44 -4.18
C ILE A 16 -6.58 2.34 -2.95
N ILE A 17 -6.44 3.64 -3.14
CA ILE A 17 -6.42 4.62 -2.06
C ILE A 17 -7.78 4.62 -1.31
N SER A 18 -8.88 4.57 -2.02
CA SER A 18 -10.22 4.53 -1.43
C SER A 18 -10.41 3.29 -0.55
N ILE A 19 -10.00 2.12 -1.02
CA ILE A 19 -10.07 0.89 -0.23
C ILE A 19 -9.21 1.03 1.04
N GLY A 20 -7.99 1.53 0.90
CA GLY A 20 -7.10 1.77 2.04
C GLY A 20 -7.73 2.74 3.06
N LYS A 21 -8.29 3.84 2.60
CA LYS A 21 -8.96 4.82 3.47
C LYS A 21 -10.17 4.24 4.20
N SER A 22 -10.88 3.32 3.56
CA SER A 22 -12.04 2.67 4.20
C SER A 22 -11.65 1.84 5.41
N LYS A 23 -10.36 1.51 5.56
CA LYS A 23 -9.83 0.70 6.66
C LYS A 23 -9.08 1.52 7.71
N LEU A 24 -9.00 2.84 7.57
CA LEU A 24 -8.39 3.71 8.60
C LEU A 24 -9.09 3.46 9.95
N GLY A 25 -8.28 3.34 10.99
CA GLY A 25 -8.77 3.05 12.34
C GLY A 25 -8.91 1.56 12.65
N SER A 26 -8.75 0.66 11.67
CA SER A 26 -8.77 -0.78 11.94
C SER A 26 -7.55 -1.17 12.78
N PRO A 27 -7.73 -2.01 13.82
CA PRO A 27 -6.63 -2.33 14.72
C PRO A 27 -5.56 -3.20 14.05
N TYR A 28 -4.31 -3.00 14.48
CA TYR A 28 -3.22 -3.87 14.10
C TYR A 28 -3.30 -5.16 14.92
N VAL A 29 -3.28 -6.30 14.22
CA VAL A 29 -3.19 -7.63 14.85
C VAL A 29 -2.20 -8.46 14.03
N PHE A 30 -1.15 -8.94 14.66
CA PHE A 30 -0.13 -9.75 13.98
C PHE A 30 -0.77 -10.98 13.33
N GLY A 31 -0.40 -11.23 12.07
CA GLY A 31 -0.94 -12.35 11.29
C GLY A 31 -2.29 -12.09 10.64
N SER A 32 -2.90 -10.93 10.87
CA SER A 32 -4.24 -10.63 10.37
C SER A 32 -4.23 -10.01 8.98
N THR A 33 -5.14 -10.47 8.12
CA THR A 33 -5.26 -10.02 6.73
C THR A 33 -6.60 -9.36 6.42
N GLY A 34 -7.33 -8.93 7.44
CA GLY A 34 -8.62 -8.26 7.30
C GLY A 34 -9.82 -9.22 7.40
N PRO A 35 -11.02 -8.69 7.23
CA PRO A 35 -11.34 -7.30 6.90
C PRO A 35 -11.40 -6.33 8.09
N TYR A 36 -11.27 -6.81 9.33
CA TYR A 36 -11.48 -5.98 10.52
C TYR A 36 -10.21 -5.63 11.28
N SER A 37 -9.12 -6.34 11.00
CA SER A 37 -7.81 -6.11 11.59
C SER A 37 -6.73 -6.48 10.59
N PHE A 38 -5.51 -5.94 10.75
CA PHE A 38 -4.43 -6.12 9.79
C PHE A 38 -3.07 -6.05 10.46
N ASP A 39 -2.11 -6.84 9.95
CA ASP A 39 -0.70 -6.46 10.11
C ASP A 39 -0.25 -5.71 8.85
N CYS A 40 1.03 -5.31 8.76
CA CYS A 40 1.48 -4.44 7.67
C CYS A 40 1.30 -5.09 6.29
N SER A 41 1.77 -6.30 6.11
CA SER A 41 1.65 -7.03 4.84
C SER A 41 0.22 -7.57 4.63
N GLY A 42 -0.52 -7.79 5.70
CA GLY A 42 -1.93 -8.16 5.63
C GLY A 42 -2.80 -7.02 5.12
N PHE A 43 -2.49 -5.78 5.51
CA PHE A 43 -3.19 -4.60 5.02
C PHE A 43 -2.96 -4.41 3.52
N THR A 44 -1.72 -4.40 3.08
CA THR A 44 -1.40 -4.25 1.65
C THR A 44 -1.98 -5.40 0.83
N SER A 45 -1.84 -6.64 1.31
CA SER A 45 -2.42 -7.82 0.68
C SER A 45 -3.93 -7.70 0.51
N TYR A 46 -4.63 -7.25 1.54
CA TYR A 46 -6.08 -7.04 1.50
C TYR A 46 -6.47 -6.00 0.44
N VAL A 47 -5.80 -4.84 0.46
CA VAL A 47 -6.14 -3.74 -0.45
C VAL A 47 -5.96 -4.16 -1.90
N PHE A 48 -4.79 -4.75 -2.23
CA PHE A 48 -4.51 -5.17 -3.59
C PHE A 48 -5.38 -6.35 -4.03
N ARG A 49 -5.72 -7.27 -3.12
CA ARG A 49 -6.64 -8.39 -3.42
C ARG A 49 -8.02 -7.88 -3.83
N LYS A 50 -8.53 -6.84 -3.18
CA LYS A 50 -9.80 -6.21 -3.57
C LYS A 50 -9.75 -5.68 -4.99
N PHE A 51 -8.56 -5.44 -5.50
CA PHE A 51 -8.33 -4.94 -6.84
C PHE A 51 -7.94 -6.06 -7.82
N GLY A 52 -7.97 -7.31 -7.40
CA GLY A 52 -7.62 -8.45 -8.24
C GLY A 52 -6.15 -8.79 -8.29
N ILE A 53 -5.32 -8.17 -7.45
CA ILE A 53 -3.88 -8.44 -7.40
C ILE A 53 -3.59 -9.28 -6.16
N SER A 54 -3.06 -10.48 -6.36
CA SER A 54 -2.72 -11.40 -5.27
C SER A 54 -1.28 -11.15 -4.81
N LEU A 55 -1.12 -10.83 -3.53
CA LEU A 55 0.19 -10.64 -2.90
C LEU A 55 0.38 -11.66 -1.78
N PRO A 56 1.59 -12.17 -1.58
CA PRO A 56 1.86 -13.02 -0.43
C PRO A 56 1.78 -12.21 0.88
N HIS A 57 1.43 -12.88 1.97
CA HIS A 57 1.38 -12.27 3.30
C HIS A 57 2.79 -12.21 3.89
N SER A 58 3.64 -11.41 3.29
CA SER A 58 5.04 -11.22 3.68
C SER A 58 5.56 -9.93 3.10
N SER A 59 6.03 -9.02 3.95
CA SER A 59 6.59 -7.74 3.50
C SER A 59 7.81 -7.95 2.60
N ALA A 60 8.69 -8.89 2.95
CA ALA A 60 9.87 -9.20 2.16
C ALA A 60 9.52 -9.75 0.77
N ALA A 61 8.51 -10.62 0.69
CA ALA A 61 8.05 -11.17 -0.58
C ALA A 61 7.34 -10.12 -1.42
N GLN A 62 6.51 -9.28 -0.80
CA GLN A 62 5.81 -8.19 -1.52
C GLN A 62 6.79 -7.21 -2.15
N ALA A 63 7.94 -6.98 -1.52
CA ALA A 63 8.98 -6.08 -2.02
C ALA A 63 9.56 -6.52 -3.37
N ARG A 64 9.29 -7.73 -3.82
CA ARG A 64 9.76 -8.28 -5.10
C ARG A 64 8.71 -8.21 -6.20
N TYR A 65 7.49 -7.78 -5.87
CA TYR A 65 6.38 -7.73 -6.83
C TYR A 65 6.39 -6.39 -7.58
N GLY A 66 5.81 -6.42 -8.79
CA GLY A 66 5.73 -5.23 -9.62
C GLY A 66 7.08 -4.77 -10.13
N ARG A 67 7.18 -3.51 -10.50
CA ARG A 67 8.43 -2.90 -10.97
C ARG A 67 8.91 -1.82 -10.01
N PRO A 68 10.21 -1.63 -9.86
CA PRO A 68 10.74 -0.56 -9.02
C PRO A 68 10.40 0.81 -9.61
N VAL A 69 10.12 1.76 -8.74
CA VAL A 69 9.82 3.15 -9.11
C VAL A 69 10.65 4.05 -8.21
N SER A 70 11.26 5.09 -8.78
CA SER A 70 12.01 6.06 -7.99
C SER A 70 11.08 6.90 -7.13
N ARG A 71 11.61 7.48 -6.06
CA ARG A 71 10.82 8.37 -5.18
C ARG A 71 10.22 9.54 -5.98
N SER A 72 10.98 10.10 -6.92
CA SER A 72 10.51 11.23 -7.74
C SER A 72 9.38 10.84 -8.70
N GLU A 73 9.28 9.56 -9.04
CA GLU A 73 8.25 9.04 -9.94
C GLU A 73 7.12 8.34 -9.21
N ALA A 74 7.20 8.23 -7.88
CA ALA A 74 6.18 7.57 -7.08
C ALA A 74 4.82 8.24 -7.23
N LYS A 75 3.79 7.42 -7.35
CA LYS A 75 2.40 7.87 -7.52
C LYS A 75 1.50 7.24 -6.47
N PRO A 76 0.38 7.89 -6.12
CA PRO A 76 -0.59 7.28 -5.21
C PRO A 76 -0.98 5.87 -5.68
N GLY A 77 -1.06 4.93 -4.76
CA GLY A 77 -1.34 3.54 -5.04
C GLY A 77 -0.12 2.66 -5.20
N ASP A 78 1.09 3.24 -5.26
CA ASP A 78 2.33 2.45 -5.26
C ASP A 78 2.54 1.79 -3.90
N LEU A 79 3.15 0.60 -3.90
CA LEU A 79 3.57 -0.06 -2.68
C LEU A 79 4.81 0.62 -2.14
N VAL A 80 4.79 0.99 -0.86
CA VAL A 80 5.94 1.57 -0.16
C VAL A 80 6.63 0.47 0.62
N VAL A 81 7.93 0.35 0.47
CA VAL A 81 8.72 -0.75 1.03
C VAL A 81 9.83 -0.22 1.94
N MET A 82 9.90 -0.80 3.13
CA MET A 82 11.00 -0.64 4.08
C MET A 82 11.44 -2.03 4.54
N PRO A 83 12.65 -2.21 5.08
CA PRO A 83 13.02 -3.49 5.67
C PRO A 83 11.99 -3.91 6.74
N GLY A 84 11.34 -5.06 6.50
CA GLY A 84 10.34 -5.61 7.43
C GLY A 84 9.01 -4.88 7.48
N HIS A 85 8.74 -3.93 6.58
CA HIS A 85 7.51 -3.15 6.61
C HIS A 85 7.06 -2.71 5.22
N VAL A 86 5.75 -2.59 5.05
CA VAL A 86 5.13 -2.13 3.79
C VAL A 86 3.94 -1.24 4.08
N GLY A 87 3.60 -0.41 3.11
CA GLY A 87 2.43 0.45 3.15
C GLY A 87 2.01 0.83 1.73
N ILE A 88 1.06 1.74 1.63
CA ILE A 88 0.55 2.22 0.34
C ILE A 88 0.76 3.72 0.26
N TYR A 89 1.40 4.17 -0.83
CA TYR A 89 1.64 5.60 -1.03
C TYR A 89 0.31 6.32 -1.25
N ALA A 90 0.03 7.30 -0.39
CA ALA A 90 -1.22 8.06 -0.44
C ALA A 90 -1.08 9.35 -1.29
N GLY A 91 0.12 9.63 -1.79
CA GLY A 91 0.40 10.90 -2.45
C GLY A 91 0.81 11.98 -1.46
N ASN A 92 1.30 13.10 -1.96
CA ASN A 92 1.68 14.27 -1.16
C ASN A 92 2.67 13.94 -0.03
N GLY A 93 3.56 12.97 -0.25
CA GLY A 93 4.56 12.59 0.74
C GLY A 93 4.00 11.82 1.92
N MET A 94 2.84 11.16 1.78
CA MET A 94 2.17 10.42 2.85
C MET A 94 2.06 8.93 2.52
N VAL A 95 2.04 8.10 3.54
CA VAL A 95 1.87 6.65 3.41
C VAL A 95 0.78 6.16 4.36
N THR A 96 -0.10 5.27 3.86
CA THR A 96 -1.12 4.61 4.66
C THR A 96 -0.65 3.20 4.97
N HIS A 97 -0.64 2.83 6.25
CA HIS A 97 -0.11 1.54 6.68
C HIS A 97 -0.74 1.06 7.98
N ALA A 98 -0.56 -0.24 8.27
CA ALA A 98 -0.87 -0.83 9.57
C ALA A 98 0.44 -0.89 10.35
N PRO A 99 0.65 -0.04 11.36
CA PRO A 99 1.99 0.21 11.90
C PRO A 99 2.53 -0.88 12.81
N LYS A 100 1.87 -1.17 13.93
CA LYS A 100 2.36 -2.12 14.94
C LYS A 100 1.27 -2.42 15.97
N PRO A 101 1.45 -3.46 16.82
CA PRO A 101 0.47 -3.77 17.87
C PRO A 101 0.18 -2.57 18.78
N GLY A 102 -1.08 -2.41 19.13
CA GLY A 102 -1.55 -1.29 19.94
C GLY A 102 -1.90 -0.04 19.14
N GLN A 103 -1.67 -0.07 17.82
CA GLN A 103 -1.99 1.03 16.93
C GLN A 103 -2.99 0.56 15.87
N SER A 104 -3.43 1.51 15.06
CA SER A 104 -4.44 1.25 14.02
C SER A 104 -3.93 1.71 12.66
N VAL A 105 -4.57 1.24 11.60
CA VAL A 105 -4.29 1.70 10.23
C VAL A 105 -4.39 3.22 10.21
N THR A 106 -3.36 3.88 9.71
CA THR A 106 -3.23 5.34 9.73
C THR A 106 -2.44 5.83 8.52
N THR A 107 -2.52 7.13 8.25
CA THR A 107 -1.73 7.79 7.22
C THR A 107 -0.74 8.73 7.90
N VAL A 108 0.54 8.59 7.55
CA VAL A 108 1.65 9.32 8.17
C VAL A 108 2.60 9.85 7.09
N PRO A 109 3.49 10.79 7.42
CA PRO A 109 4.55 11.20 6.48
C PRO A 109 5.41 10.01 6.04
N LEU A 110 5.82 10.04 4.79
CA LEU A 110 6.63 9.00 4.16
C LEU A 110 7.96 8.83 4.90
N TRP A 111 8.36 7.56 5.08
CA TRP A 111 9.59 7.23 5.81
C TRP A 111 10.83 7.55 4.98
N THR A 112 11.88 8.00 5.66
CA THR A 112 13.20 8.16 5.04
C THR A 112 13.74 6.81 4.61
N GLY A 113 14.29 6.75 3.40
CA GLY A 113 14.87 5.50 2.87
C GLY A 113 13.85 4.52 2.32
N ALA A 114 12.58 4.90 2.23
CA ALA A 114 11.56 4.05 1.61
C ALA A 114 11.83 3.86 0.12
N SER A 115 11.54 2.67 -0.40
CA SER A 115 11.51 2.40 -1.82
C SER A 115 10.08 2.09 -2.27
N PHE A 116 9.87 2.04 -3.59
CA PHE A 116 8.53 1.98 -4.16
C PHE A 116 8.44 0.89 -5.21
N ARG A 117 7.31 0.19 -5.25
CA ARG A 117 6.99 -0.81 -6.28
C ARG A 117 5.65 -0.48 -6.90
N ARG A 118 5.56 -0.53 -8.21
CA ARG A 118 4.28 -0.31 -8.91
C ARG A 118 3.71 -1.64 -9.37
N LEU A 119 2.51 -1.94 -8.87
CA LEU A 119 1.82 -3.20 -9.15
C LEU A 119 0.72 -3.04 -10.20
N ILE A 120 0.43 -1.80 -10.59
CA ILE A 120 -0.66 -1.47 -11.52
C ILE A 120 -0.17 -0.84 -12.80
#